data_65c4867fc0f6a6482ab24cbacb74858c
#
_entry.id   65c4867fc0f6a6482ab24cbacb74858c
#
_cell.length_a   1.000
_cell.length_b   1.000
_cell.length_c   1.000
_cell.angle_alpha   90.00
_cell.angle_beta   90.00
_cell.angle_gamma   90.00
#
_symmetry.space_group_name_H-M   'P 1'
#
loop_
_entity.id
_entity.type
_entity.pdbx_description
1 polymer ?
#
loop_
_entity_poly.entity_id
_entity_poly.type
_entity_poly.pdbx_seq_one_letter_code
_entity_poly.pdbx_strand_id
1 'polypeptide(L)'
;MRALAFVGLIIATLAVAARPAAAQHGRMGLVEARPGDTPPVVQLYTFGRGALIFEKFGHTALCLDYNEPERETVCFNYGVTDFTIPGATLTWRFIRGKQVFFVEPIPLSGMMAFYKREDRTIWRQSLPLSPEQARAAEAKLLGDLDPKKGSYIYDHFVDNCTTRLRDIIDNASGGKLKVDSDRRFPLTLRQMGRRGLAELPPLIAFADFALGRYLDQRPTVWQAMFHPFVLRDEVEAAFGAKPELLYQRRGPPIPEDGPTDRPYALLIGLVLMLPLLAARLTGRFERAALAIGAIPAGLLGVVLWTVAIISTIPTVRWNEALFLYLPLDLALPFLGAARRERYARVRLGMVVVVSLLCAVGLFKQPLWIPIAIAFALHGLASFELGGLLRRRAAA
;
A
#
# COMPACT_ATOMS: atom_id res chain seq x y z
N MET A 1 23.41 -18.38 1.35
CA MET A 1 23.04 -18.09 -0.04
C MET A 1 21.53 -18.11 -0.32
N ARG A 2 20.72 -19.06 0.20
CA ARG A 2 19.27 -19.10 -0.07
C ARG A 2 18.44 -18.02 0.65
N ALA A 3 18.87 -17.47 1.79
CA ALA A 3 18.18 -16.38 2.50
C ALA A 3 18.33 -15.00 1.81
N LEU A 4 19.46 -14.76 1.16
CA LEU A 4 19.65 -13.61 0.26
C LEU A 4 18.75 -13.70 -0.97
N ALA A 5 18.44 -14.92 -1.42
CA ALA A 5 17.51 -15.16 -2.51
C ALA A 5 16.05 -14.79 -2.14
N PHE A 6 15.67 -14.90 -0.86
CA PHE A 6 14.29 -14.58 -0.44
C PHE A 6 14.04 -13.07 -0.33
N VAL A 7 15.00 -12.31 0.21
CA VAL A 7 14.96 -10.83 0.19
C VAL A 7 15.10 -10.32 -1.24
N GLY A 8 15.97 -10.95 -2.04
CA GLY A 8 16.08 -10.69 -3.47
C GLY A 8 14.78 -11.00 -4.24
N LEU A 9 14.03 -12.03 -3.82
CA LEU A 9 12.75 -12.41 -4.44
C LEU A 9 11.65 -11.37 -4.14
N ILE A 10 11.60 -10.80 -2.92
CA ILE A 10 10.66 -9.72 -2.58
C ILE A 10 11.01 -8.45 -3.35
N ILE A 11 12.28 -8.09 -3.43
CA ILE A 11 12.75 -6.93 -4.23
C ILE A 11 12.54 -7.20 -5.73
N ALA A 12 12.77 -8.43 -6.19
CA ALA A 12 12.55 -8.84 -7.58
C ALA A 12 11.06 -8.90 -7.94
N THR A 13 10.17 -9.33 -7.03
CA THR A 13 8.71 -9.27 -7.25
C THR A 13 8.21 -7.84 -7.33
N LEU A 14 8.75 -6.91 -6.53
CA LEU A 14 8.44 -5.49 -6.64
C LEU A 14 9.01 -4.88 -7.94
N ALA A 15 10.20 -5.31 -8.38
CA ALA A 15 10.85 -4.85 -9.61
C ALA A 15 10.22 -5.45 -10.88
N VAL A 16 9.75 -6.70 -10.83
CA VAL A 16 9.03 -7.35 -11.95
C VAL A 16 7.65 -6.77 -12.12
N ALA A 17 7.00 -6.32 -11.04
CA ALA A 17 5.71 -5.62 -11.11
C ALA A 17 5.79 -4.24 -11.77
N ALA A 18 6.99 -3.62 -11.86
CA ALA A 18 7.17 -2.29 -12.46
C ALA A 18 7.26 -2.30 -14.00
N ARG A 19 7.63 -3.42 -14.61
CA ARG A 19 7.79 -3.52 -16.08
C ARG A 19 6.52 -3.33 -16.92
N PRO A 20 5.33 -3.77 -16.51
CA PRO A 20 4.12 -3.61 -17.34
C PRO A 20 3.53 -2.20 -17.34
N ALA A 21 3.83 -1.37 -16.33
CA ALA A 21 3.19 -0.05 -16.19
C ALA A 21 3.62 0.95 -17.29
N ALA A 22 4.88 0.92 -17.70
CA ALA A 22 5.38 1.74 -18.79
C ALA A 22 4.67 1.48 -20.15
N ALA A 23 4.18 0.26 -20.34
CA ALA A 23 3.47 -0.14 -21.54
C ALA A 23 1.99 0.25 -21.53
N GLN A 24 1.42 0.66 -20.38
CA GLN A 24 -0.02 0.91 -20.26
C GLN A 24 -0.43 2.27 -20.83
N HIS A 25 0.29 3.33 -20.50
CA HIS A 25 -0.06 4.69 -20.92
C HIS A 25 0.08 4.89 -22.43
N GLY A 26 1.15 4.38 -23.05
CA GLY A 26 1.31 4.41 -24.52
C GLY A 26 0.26 3.64 -25.30
N ARG A 27 -0.57 2.80 -24.64
CA ARG A 27 -1.64 2.02 -25.27
C ARG A 27 -3.00 2.74 -25.28
N MET A 28 -3.17 3.78 -24.49
CA MET A 28 -4.40 4.58 -24.44
C MET A 28 -4.39 5.71 -25.46
N GLY A 29 -3.22 6.08 -25.98
CA GLY A 29 -3.01 7.23 -26.83
C GLY A 29 -2.95 8.54 -26.03
N LEU A 30 -2.49 9.59 -26.68
CA LEU A 30 -2.54 10.96 -26.16
C LEU A 30 -3.40 11.80 -27.11
N VAL A 31 -4.08 12.80 -26.58
CA VAL A 31 -4.89 13.74 -27.33
C VAL A 31 -4.57 15.16 -26.93
N GLU A 32 -4.66 16.10 -27.86
CA GLU A 32 -4.56 17.51 -27.53
C GLU A 32 -5.80 17.95 -26.74
N ALA A 33 -5.58 18.44 -25.52
CA ALA A 33 -6.64 19.00 -24.70
C ALA A 33 -6.65 20.52 -24.83
N ARG A 34 -7.81 21.07 -25.24
CA ARG A 34 -8.04 22.51 -25.40
C ARG A 34 -9.43 22.90 -24.92
N PRO A 35 -9.66 24.18 -24.53
CA PRO A 35 -10.99 24.64 -24.17
C PRO A 35 -12.00 24.44 -25.31
N GLY A 36 -13.26 24.20 -24.96
CA GLY A 36 -14.35 24.18 -25.93
C GLY A 36 -15.05 25.54 -26.01
N ASP A 37 -15.85 25.72 -27.07
CA ASP A 37 -16.66 26.94 -27.26
C ASP A 37 -17.80 26.95 -26.21
N THR A 38 -18.37 25.79 -25.92
CA THR A 38 -19.40 25.59 -24.89
C THR A 38 -18.83 24.98 -23.61
N PRO A 39 -19.42 25.22 -22.43
CA PRO A 39 -19.02 24.54 -21.20
C PRO A 39 -19.19 23.03 -21.34
N PRO A 40 -18.19 22.23 -20.92
CA PRO A 40 -18.25 20.77 -21.05
C PRO A 40 -19.19 20.15 -20.01
N VAL A 41 -19.69 18.95 -20.30
CA VAL A 41 -20.22 18.04 -19.30
C VAL A 41 -19.00 17.39 -18.61
N VAL A 42 -18.86 17.61 -17.30
CA VAL A 42 -17.79 17.00 -16.51
C VAL A 42 -18.25 15.63 -16.04
N GLN A 43 -17.48 14.60 -16.38
CA GLN A 43 -17.82 13.20 -16.07
C GLN A 43 -16.73 12.55 -15.24
N LEU A 44 -17.10 11.94 -14.10
CA LEU A 44 -16.22 11.11 -13.30
C LEU A 44 -16.32 9.65 -13.78
N TYR A 45 -15.19 9.10 -14.20
CA TYR A 45 -15.05 7.68 -14.49
C TYR A 45 -14.36 6.98 -13.33
N THR A 46 -14.94 5.85 -12.90
CA THR A 46 -14.37 4.97 -11.87
C THR A 46 -14.10 3.61 -12.52
N PHE A 47 -12.86 3.13 -12.37
CA PHE A 47 -12.43 1.85 -12.89
C PHE A 47 -12.19 0.86 -11.76
N GLY A 48 -12.72 -0.34 -11.92
CA GLY A 48 -12.57 -1.45 -10.99
C GLY A 48 -11.11 -1.84 -10.75
N ARG A 49 -10.89 -2.72 -9.80
CA ARG A 49 -9.56 -3.25 -9.44
C ARG A 49 -8.93 -3.96 -10.64
N GLY A 50 -7.59 -3.86 -10.76
CA GLY A 50 -6.80 -4.51 -11.80
C GLY A 50 -5.88 -5.60 -11.24
N ALA A 51 -5.07 -6.18 -12.13
CA ALA A 51 -4.17 -7.29 -11.81
C ALA A 51 -2.90 -6.83 -11.07
N LEU A 52 -2.37 -5.66 -11.42
CA LEU A 52 -1.11 -5.15 -10.86
C LEU A 52 -1.31 -4.57 -9.47
N ILE A 53 -0.24 -4.56 -8.67
CA ILE A 53 -0.29 -4.17 -7.26
C ILE A 53 -0.84 -2.74 -7.05
N PHE A 54 -0.46 -1.79 -7.89
CA PHE A 54 -0.93 -0.40 -7.81
C PHE A 54 -2.33 -0.20 -8.40
N GLU A 55 -2.88 -1.19 -9.11
CA GLU A 55 -4.26 -1.19 -9.63
C GLU A 55 -5.26 -1.84 -8.68
N LYS A 56 -4.79 -2.50 -7.63
CA LYS A 56 -5.63 -3.24 -6.66
C LYS A 56 -6.67 -2.38 -5.96
N PHE A 57 -6.51 -1.07 -5.97
CA PHE A 57 -7.46 -0.12 -5.39
C PHE A 57 -8.45 0.47 -6.39
N GLY A 58 -8.29 0.14 -7.68
CA GLY A 58 -9.04 0.78 -8.76
C GLY A 58 -8.35 2.04 -9.28
N HIS A 59 -9.07 2.84 -10.05
CA HIS A 59 -8.58 4.10 -10.63
C HIS A 59 -9.74 5.06 -10.90
N THR A 60 -9.45 6.34 -11.08
CA THR A 60 -10.41 7.37 -11.47
C THR A 60 -9.84 8.31 -12.51
N ALA A 61 -10.70 8.84 -13.36
CA ALA A 61 -10.40 9.92 -14.30
C ALA A 61 -11.56 10.92 -14.37
N LEU A 62 -11.27 12.20 -14.59
CA LEU A 62 -12.26 13.19 -14.99
C LEU A 62 -12.18 13.41 -16.49
N CYS A 63 -13.34 13.37 -17.15
CA CYS A 63 -13.44 13.57 -18.58
C CYS A 63 -14.30 14.79 -18.88
N LEU A 64 -13.92 15.53 -19.94
CA LEU A 64 -14.63 16.68 -20.47
C LEU A 64 -15.29 16.30 -21.78
N ASP A 65 -16.61 16.30 -21.78
CA ASP A 65 -17.44 16.04 -22.93
C ASP A 65 -18.14 17.33 -23.39
N TYR A 66 -17.81 17.79 -24.58
CA TYR A 66 -18.36 19.05 -25.11
C TYR A 66 -19.64 18.83 -25.92
N ASN A 67 -20.12 17.57 -26.06
CA ASN A 67 -21.24 17.19 -26.89
C ASN A 67 -21.09 17.63 -28.37
N GLU A 68 -19.86 17.78 -28.85
CA GLU A 68 -19.51 18.11 -30.24
C GLU A 68 -19.21 16.83 -31.01
N PRO A 69 -19.94 16.48 -32.10
CA PRO A 69 -19.77 15.19 -32.80
C PRO A 69 -18.36 14.91 -33.31
N GLU A 70 -17.65 15.96 -33.75
CA GLU A 70 -16.29 15.87 -34.32
C GLU A 70 -15.20 15.94 -33.23
N ARG A 71 -15.57 16.13 -31.96
CA ARG A 71 -14.64 16.30 -30.88
C ARG A 71 -14.73 15.15 -29.90
N GLU A 72 -13.64 14.43 -29.79
CA GLU A 72 -13.55 13.33 -28.83
C GLU A 72 -13.54 13.84 -27.37
N THR A 73 -14.24 13.16 -26.48
CA THR A 73 -14.18 13.38 -25.05
C THR A 73 -12.78 13.14 -24.54
N VAL A 74 -12.23 14.12 -23.81
CA VAL A 74 -10.87 14.09 -23.25
C VAL A 74 -10.93 13.73 -21.79
N CYS A 75 -10.19 12.71 -21.37
CA CYS A 75 -10.05 12.26 -20.01
C CYS A 75 -8.69 12.65 -19.42
N PHE A 76 -8.68 13.21 -18.22
CA PHE A 76 -7.48 13.60 -17.50
C PHE A 76 -7.08 12.48 -16.54
N ASN A 77 -5.98 11.81 -16.89
CA ASN A 77 -5.46 10.65 -16.19
C ASN A 77 -4.32 11.06 -15.25
N TYR A 78 -4.64 11.29 -13.96
CA TYR A 78 -3.65 11.55 -12.93
C TYR A 78 -2.99 10.24 -12.48
N GLY A 79 -1.75 10.32 -12.00
CA GLY A 79 -1.01 9.14 -11.54
C GLY A 79 -0.06 8.58 -12.59
N VAL A 80 0.24 9.36 -13.62
CA VAL A 80 1.27 9.03 -14.61
C VAL A 80 2.65 9.39 -14.06
N THR A 81 3.64 8.57 -14.34
CA THR A 81 5.03 8.84 -14.01
C THR A 81 5.96 8.33 -15.10
N ASP A 82 7.22 8.75 -15.07
CA ASP A 82 8.22 8.25 -16.00
C ASP A 82 8.64 6.82 -15.66
N PHE A 83 8.06 5.86 -16.36
CA PHE A 83 8.37 4.44 -16.25
C PHE A 83 9.60 4.01 -17.08
N THR A 84 10.26 4.91 -17.80
CA THR A 84 11.53 4.62 -18.49
C THR A 84 12.68 4.52 -17.49
N ILE A 85 12.51 5.09 -16.29
CA ILE A 85 13.45 5.00 -15.19
C ILE A 85 13.58 3.54 -14.74
N PRO A 86 14.81 3.03 -14.48
CA PRO A 86 15.00 1.67 -13.96
C PRO A 86 14.14 1.43 -12.69
N GLY A 87 13.44 0.28 -12.64
CA GLY A 87 12.49 -0.03 -11.57
C GLY A 87 13.08 0.09 -10.15
N ALA A 88 14.36 -0.24 -9.96
CA ALA A 88 15.03 -0.05 -8.66
C ALA A 88 15.12 1.44 -8.27
N THR A 89 15.43 2.32 -9.23
CA THR A 89 15.48 3.78 -9.00
C THR A 89 14.10 4.34 -8.74
N LEU A 90 13.08 3.88 -9.47
CA LEU A 90 11.69 4.26 -9.27
C LEU A 90 11.23 3.88 -7.84
N THR A 91 11.45 2.62 -7.44
CA THR A 91 11.15 2.12 -6.10
C THR A 91 11.88 2.92 -5.01
N TRP A 92 13.16 3.22 -5.22
CA TRP A 92 13.95 4.02 -4.28
C TRP A 92 13.41 5.43 -4.11
N ARG A 93 13.05 6.11 -5.23
CA ARG A 93 12.44 7.44 -5.18
C ARG A 93 11.07 7.39 -4.51
N PHE A 94 10.27 6.36 -4.80
CA PHE A 94 8.96 6.16 -4.19
C PHE A 94 9.07 5.97 -2.67
N ILE A 95 9.94 5.06 -2.20
CA ILE A 95 10.15 4.83 -0.75
C ILE A 95 10.60 6.10 -0.04
N ARG A 96 11.40 6.95 -0.70
CA ARG A 96 11.82 8.24 -0.14
C ARG A 96 10.76 9.34 -0.18
N GLY A 97 9.59 9.09 -0.76
CA GLY A 97 8.57 10.11 -0.99
C GLY A 97 9.05 11.22 -1.92
N LYS A 98 9.77 10.86 -2.98
CA LYS A 98 10.34 11.81 -3.96
C LYS A 98 9.95 11.47 -5.41
N GLN A 99 9.08 10.49 -5.61
CA GLN A 99 8.63 10.15 -6.95
C GLN A 99 7.56 11.14 -7.40
N VAL A 100 7.85 11.83 -8.51
CA VAL A 100 6.95 12.80 -9.12
C VAL A 100 5.99 12.10 -10.07
N PHE A 101 4.74 12.48 -9.97
CA PHE A 101 3.65 12.08 -10.86
C PHE A 101 3.03 13.30 -11.51
N PHE A 102 2.34 13.10 -12.63
CA PHE A 102 1.70 14.14 -13.41
C PHE A 102 0.39 13.64 -14.02
N VAL A 103 -0.28 14.47 -14.81
CA VAL A 103 -1.52 14.18 -15.50
C VAL A 103 -1.27 14.12 -17.02
N GLU A 104 -1.95 13.19 -17.71
CA GLU A 104 -1.96 13.11 -19.17
C GLU A 104 -3.38 13.19 -19.71
N PRO A 105 -3.60 13.93 -20.81
CA PRO A 105 -4.88 13.95 -21.53
C PRO A 105 -4.96 12.73 -22.45
N ILE A 106 -6.00 11.91 -22.24
CA ILE A 106 -6.21 10.65 -22.95
C ILE A 106 -7.59 10.67 -23.63
N PRO A 107 -7.73 10.21 -24.88
CA PRO A 107 -9.02 10.08 -25.50
C PRO A 107 -9.88 9.04 -24.78
N LEU A 108 -11.18 9.33 -24.58
CA LEU A 108 -12.09 8.42 -23.90
C LEU A 108 -12.16 7.05 -24.59
N SER A 109 -12.13 7.01 -25.91
CA SER A 109 -12.11 5.77 -26.71
C SER A 109 -10.93 4.86 -26.35
N GLY A 110 -9.73 5.45 -26.26
CA GLY A 110 -8.51 4.74 -25.87
C GLY A 110 -8.56 4.25 -24.44
N MET A 111 -9.04 5.08 -23.50
CA MET A 111 -9.22 4.71 -22.09
C MET A 111 -10.23 3.57 -21.95
N MET A 112 -11.38 3.64 -22.57
CA MET A 112 -12.41 2.60 -22.55
C MET A 112 -11.89 1.28 -23.14
N ALA A 113 -11.19 1.33 -24.28
CA ALA A 113 -10.60 0.15 -24.91
C ALA A 113 -9.58 -0.53 -24.00
N PHE A 114 -8.74 0.27 -23.34
CA PHE A 114 -7.74 -0.24 -22.40
C PHE A 114 -8.40 -0.96 -21.22
N TYR A 115 -9.31 -0.31 -20.47
CA TYR A 115 -9.90 -0.91 -19.27
C TYR A 115 -10.84 -2.08 -19.56
N LYS A 116 -11.52 -2.11 -20.73
CA LYS A 116 -12.27 -3.29 -21.19
C LYS A 116 -11.36 -4.47 -21.50
N ARG A 117 -10.20 -4.24 -22.13
CA ARG A 117 -9.20 -5.30 -22.40
C ARG A 117 -8.60 -5.86 -21.12
N GLU A 118 -8.37 -5.02 -20.11
CA GLU A 118 -7.89 -5.43 -18.78
C GLU A 118 -9.03 -6.01 -17.91
N ASP A 119 -10.21 -6.19 -18.48
CA ASP A 119 -11.41 -6.75 -17.81
C ASP A 119 -11.72 -6.07 -16.47
N ARG A 120 -11.71 -4.73 -16.45
CA ARG A 120 -12.01 -3.92 -15.28
C ARG A 120 -13.38 -3.27 -15.43
N THR A 121 -14.23 -3.40 -14.40
CA THR A 121 -15.55 -2.76 -14.39
C THR A 121 -15.42 -1.24 -14.55
N ILE A 122 -16.31 -0.62 -15.31
CA ILE A 122 -16.27 0.82 -15.61
C ILE A 122 -17.61 1.44 -15.25
N TRP A 123 -17.56 2.48 -14.41
CA TRP A 123 -18.70 3.33 -14.09
C TRP A 123 -18.46 4.76 -14.56
N ARG A 124 -19.54 5.45 -14.92
CA ARG A 124 -19.59 6.86 -15.27
C ARG A 124 -20.58 7.60 -14.39
N GLN A 125 -20.23 8.80 -13.96
CA GLN A 125 -21.13 9.73 -13.28
C GLN A 125 -21.02 11.09 -13.94
N SER A 126 -22.09 11.60 -14.54
CA SER A 126 -22.15 12.97 -15.06
C SER A 126 -22.46 13.92 -13.91
N LEU A 127 -21.56 14.86 -13.67
CA LEU A 127 -21.69 15.82 -12.57
C LEU A 127 -22.66 16.94 -12.95
N PRO A 128 -23.69 17.24 -12.15
CA PRO A 128 -24.63 18.31 -12.42
C PRO A 128 -24.04 19.69 -12.00
N LEU A 129 -23.01 20.10 -12.70
CA LEU A 129 -22.33 21.38 -12.49
C LEU A 129 -23.00 22.48 -13.33
N SER A 130 -23.03 23.71 -12.81
CA SER A 130 -23.42 24.87 -13.62
C SER A 130 -22.38 25.13 -14.73
N PRO A 131 -22.74 25.90 -15.78
CA PRO A 131 -21.77 26.30 -16.81
C PRO A 131 -20.49 26.90 -16.25
N GLU A 132 -20.57 27.74 -15.25
CA GLU A 132 -19.42 28.40 -14.58
C GLU A 132 -18.58 27.39 -13.79
N GLN A 133 -19.23 26.45 -13.08
CA GLN A 133 -18.58 25.37 -12.35
C GLN A 133 -17.85 24.39 -13.30
N ALA A 134 -18.48 24.05 -14.42
CA ALA A 134 -17.87 23.21 -15.46
C ALA A 134 -16.63 23.89 -16.08
N ARG A 135 -16.70 25.19 -16.34
CA ARG A 135 -15.54 25.99 -16.79
C ARG A 135 -14.43 26.06 -15.75
N ALA A 136 -14.75 26.16 -14.48
CA ALA A 136 -13.75 26.14 -13.40
C ALA A 136 -13.01 24.79 -13.35
N ALA A 137 -13.74 23.67 -13.47
CA ALA A 137 -13.14 22.33 -13.56
C ALA A 137 -12.26 22.18 -14.82
N GLU A 138 -12.75 22.61 -15.99
CA GLU A 138 -12.02 22.61 -17.25
C GLU A 138 -10.71 23.41 -17.12
N ALA A 139 -10.79 24.65 -16.64
CA ALA A 139 -9.62 25.52 -16.49
C ALA A 139 -8.55 24.89 -15.58
N LYS A 140 -8.99 24.24 -14.48
CA LYS A 140 -8.08 23.53 -13.59
C LYS A 140 -7.43 22.33 -14.24
N LEU A 141 -8.20 21.49 -14.93
CA LEU A 141 -7.70 20.29 -15.61
C LEU A 141 -6.70 20.65 -16.72
N LEU A 142 -7.03 21.65 -17.55
CA LEU A 142 -6.12 22.14 -18.59
C LEU A 142 -4.88 22.79 -18.00
N GLY A 143 -5.05 23.56 -16.91
CA GLY A 143 -3.92 24.19 -16.23
C GLY A 143 -2.94 23.18 -15.62
N ASP A 144 -3.41 22.01 -15.19
CA ASP A 144 -2.57 20.95 -14.63
C ASP A 144 -1.74 20.19 -15.68
N LEU A 145 -2.01 20.39 -16.96
CA LEU A 145 -1.13 19.86 -18.03
C LEU A 145 0.23 20.56 -18.08
N ASP A 146 0.34 21.77 -17.50
CA ASP A 146 1.63 22.38 -17.24
C ASP A 146 2.34 21.62 -16.10
N PRO A 147 3.51 20.98 -16.34
CA PRO A 147 4.21 20.20 -15.32
C PRO A 147 4.56 21.02 -14.06
N LYS A 148 4.68 22.36 -14.17
CA LYS A 148 4.94 23.23 -13.01
C LYS A 148 3.73 23.35 -12.07
N LYS A 149 2.52 23.09 -12.56
CA LYS A 149 1.26 23.20 -11.81
C LYS A 149 0.66 21.85 -11.46
N GLY A 150 0.75 20.87 -12.37
CA GLY A 150 0.09 19.57 -12.23
C GLY A 150 0.96 18.45 -11.69
N SER A 151 2.30 18.65 -11.57
CA SER A 151 3.15 17.65 -10.94
C SER A 151 2.97 17.58 -9.44
N TYR A 152 3.06 16.38 -8.88
CA TYR A 152 2.92 16.15 -7.44
C TYR A 152 3.77 14.97 -6.98
N ILE A 153 4.07 14.95 -5.66
CA ILE A 153 4.69 13.79 -5.02
C ILE A 153 3.59 12.83 -4.60
N TYR A 154 3.62 11.64 -5.14
CA TYR A 154 2.59 10.64 -4.89
C TYR A 154 2.64 10.13 -3.45
N ASP A 155 1.51 10.19 -2.78
CA ASP A 155 1.20 9.47 -1.54
C ASP A 155 -0.12 8.74 -1.71
N HIS A 156 -0.11 7.42 -1.49
CA HIS A 156 -1.28 6.58 -1.75
C HIS A 156 -2.55 7.03 -1.01
N PHE A 157 -2.42 7.57 0.20
CA PHE A 157 -3.54 7.95 1.07
C PHE A 157 -3.85 9.44 1.08
N VAL A 158 -2.88 10.29 0.70
CA VAL A 158 -2.98 11.73 0.87
C VAL A 158 -3.00 12.49 -0.45
N ASP A 159 -2.20 12.06 -1.44
CA ASP A 159 -2.07 12.74 -2.72
C ASP A 159 -1.89 11.72 -3.86
N ASN A 160 -3.03 11.25 -4.39
CA ASN A 160 -3.08 10.27 -5.48
C ASN A 160 -4.03 10.73 -6.60
N CYS A 161 -4.24 9.90 -7.63
CA CYS A 161 -5.14 10.21 -8.74
C CYS A 161 -6.54 10.59 -8.25
N THR A 162 -7.09 9.89 -7.27
CA THR A 162 -8.45 10.09 -6.78
C THR A 162 -8.58 11.36 -5.93
N THR A 163 -7.62 11.63 -5.03
CA THR A 163 -7.64 12.85 -4.21
C THR A 163 -7.51 14.11 -5.04
N ARG A 164 -6.72 14.06 -6.12
CA ARG A 164 -6.62 15.19 -7.07
C ARG A 164 -7.97 15.49 -7.72
N LEU A 165 -8.68 14.47 -8.15
CA LEU A 165 -9.99 14.63 -8.76
C LEU A 165 -11.06 15.06 -7.74
N ARG A 166 -11.01 14.50 -6.51
CA ARG A 166 -11.85 14.95 -5.40
C ARG A 166 -11.73 16.46 -5.20
N ASP A 167 -10.50 16.96 -5.11
CA ASP A 167 -10.22 18.38 -4.84
C ASP A 167 -10.68 19.27 -6.01
N ILE A 168 -10.56 18.79 -7.25
CA ILE A 168 -11.06 19.51 -8.43
C ILE A 168 -12.59 19.60 -8.41
N ILE A 169 -13.28 18.47 -8.15
CA ILE A 169 -14.74 18.41 -8.07
C ILE A 169 -15.25 19.32 -6.93
N ASP A 170 -14.63 19.23 -5.76
CA ASP A 170 -15.01 20.02 -4.60
C ASP A 170 -14.85 21.53 -4.86
N ASN A 171 -13.68 21.94 -5.34
CA ASN A 171 -13.40 23.34 -5.63
C ASN A 171 -14.34 23.90 -6.72
N ALA A 172 -14.57 23.16 -7.81
CA ALA A 172 -15.45 23.59 -8.88
C ALA A 172 -16.91 23.70 -8.43
N SER A 173 -17.34 22.81 -7.51
CA SER A 173 -18.72 22.80 -7.00
C SER A 173 -18.95 23.74 -5.80
N GLY A 174 -17.95 24.50 -5.37
CA GLY A 174 -18.06 25.41 -4.22
C GLY A 174 -18.03 24.68 -2.87
N GLY A 175 -17.30 23.58 -2.77
CA GLY A 175 -17.10 22.84 -1.52
C GLY A 175 -18.18 21.78 -1.24
N LYS A 176 -18.93 21.35 -2.24
CA LYS A 176 -20.10 20.47 -2.07
C LYS A 176 -19.74 19.06 -1.57
N LEU A 177 -18.59 18.50 -1.97
CA LEU A 177 -18.11 17.21 -1.47
C LEU A 177 -17.61 17.29 -0.01
N LYS A 178 -17.18 18.47 0.42
CA LYS A 178 -16.64 18.65 1.76
C LYS A 178 -17.71 18.76 2.84
N VAL A 179 -18.94 19.06 2.44
CA VAL A 179 -20.10 19.09 3.37
C VAL A 179 -20.24 17.70 4.00
N ASP A 180 -20.34 17.65 5.34
CA ASP A 180 -20.46 16.42 6.16
C ASP A 180 -19.34 15.38 5.99
N SER A 181 -18.23 15.73 5.33
CA SER A 181 -17.12 14.79 5.09
C SER A 181 -16.17 14.62 6.28
N ASP A 182 -16.34 15.36 7.37
CA ASP A 182 -15.55 15.23 8.60
C ASP A 182 -16.00 14.05 9.48
N ARG A 183 -17.14 13.44 9.19
CA ARG A 183 -17.57 12.20 9.84
C ARG A 183 -16.55 11.09 9.67
N ARG A 184 -16.38 10.23 10.69
CA ARG A 184 -15.41 9.15 10.64
C ARG A 184 -15.85 8.04 9.70
N PHE A 185 -14.95 7.62 8.82
CA PHE A 185 -15.18 6.45 7.97
C PHE A 185 -15.15 5.16 8.82
N PRO A 186 -15.99 4.15 8.53
CA PRO A 186 -16.12 2.96 9.39
C PRO A 186 -14.86 2.10 9.43
N LEU A 187 -14.03 2.11 8.38
CA LEU A 187 -12.80 1.32 8.28
C LEU A 187 -11.57 2.15 8.60
N THR A 188 -10.53 1.51 9.15
CA THR A 188 -9.20 2.10 9.21
C THR A 188 -8.53 2.07 7.82
N LEU A 189 -7.52 2.92 7.61
CA LEU A 189 -6.74 2.90 6.37
C LEU A 189 -6.11 1.51 6.13
N ARG A 190 -5.68 0.80 7.20
CA ARG A 190 -5.17 -0.57 7.10
C ARG A 190 -6.23 -1.55 6.62
N GLN A 191 -7.45 -1.46 7.14
CA GLN A 191 -8.56 -2.31 6.67
C GLN A 191 -8.88 -2.05 5.21
N MET A 192 -8.90 -0.78 4.76
CA MET A 192 -9.07 -0.42 3.35
C MET A 192 -7.91 -0.99 2.50
N GLY A 193 -6.66 -0.88 2.99
CA GLY A 193 -5.49 -1.47 2.35
C GLY A 193 -5.58 -2.99 2.21
N ARG A 194 -6.00 -3.68 3.27
CA ARG A 194 -6.21 -5.14 3.24
C ARG A 194 -7.28 -5.57 2.23
N ARG A 195 -8.36 -4.82 2.11
CA ARG A 195 -9.39 -5.06 1.08
C ARG A 195 -8.82 -4.93 -0.32
N GLY A 196 -8.02 -3.91 -0.59
CA GLY A 196 -7.33 -3.76 -1.87
C GLY A 196 -6.42 -4.93 -2.21
N LEU A 197 -5.76 -5.52 -1.21
CA LEU A 197 -4.83 -6.65 -1.34
C LEU A 197 -5.48 -8.03 -1.11
N ALA A 198 -6.82 -8.13 -1.10
CA ALA A 198 -7.56 -9.35 -0.74
C ALA A 198 -7.13 -10.60 -1.52
N GLU A 199 -6.68 -10.45 -2.77
CA GLU A 199 -6.19 -11.54 -3.61
C GLU A 199 -4.72 -11.94 -3.30
N LEU A 200 -4.03 -11.23 -2.42
CA LEU A 200 -2.60 -11.40 -2.14
C LEU A 200 -2.31 -11.56 -0.63
N PRO A 201 -2.83 -12.61 0.03
CA PRO A 201 -2.69 -12.80 1.48
C PRO A 201 -1.24 -12.74 2.01
N PRO A 202 -0.21 -13.29 1.31
CA PRO A 202 1.17 -13.13 1.77
C PRO A 202 1.63 -11.67 1.81
N LEU A 203 1.12 -10.83 0.90
CA LEU A 203 1.44 -9.42 0.87
C LEU A 203 0.73 -8.65 1.99
N ILE A 204 -0.48 -9.07 2.39
CA ILE A 204 -1.18 -8.52 3.55
C ILE A 204 -0.34 -8.78 4.81
N ALA A 205 0.13 -10.03 5.01
CA ALA A 205 0.97 -10.38 6.14
C ALA A 205 2.24 -9.52 6.21
N PHE A 206 2.87 -9.26 5.07
CA PHE A 206 4.02 -8.35 4.97
C PHE A 206 3.63 -6.90 5.28
N ALA A 207 2.56 -6.39 4.69
CA ALA A 207 2.11 -5.01 4.88
C ALA A 207 1.74 -4.69 6.33
N ASP A 208 1.23 -5.67 7.09
CA ASP A 208 0.81 -5.48 8.48
C ASP A 208 1.96 -5.08 9.40
N PHE A 209 3.17 -5.56 9.17
CA PHE A 209 4.33 -5.14 9.97
C PHE A 209 5.25 -4.14 9.24
N ALA A 210 5.23 -4.10 7.91
CA ALA A 210 6.04 -3.16 7.14
C ALA A 210 5.47 -1.74 7.14
N LEU A 211 4.13 -1.61 7.20
CA LEU A 211 3.45 -0.33 7.19
C LEU A 211 3.07 0.10 8.62
N GLY A 212 3.42 1.34 8.97
CA GLY A 212 3.36 1.88 10.31
C GLY A 212 1.96 2.19 10.84
N ARG A 213 1.93 2.67 12.09
CA ARG A 213 0.71 2.97 12.87
C ARG A 213 -0.21 4.01 12.23
N TYR A 214 0.28 4.81 11.29
CA TYR A 214 -0.56 5.79 10.57
C TYR A 214 -1.78 5.13 9.92
N LEU A 215 -1.65 3.88 9.46
CA LEU A 215 -2.73 3.13 8.84
C LEU A 215 -3.81 2.63 9.81
N ASP A 216 -3.54 2.61 11.11
CA ASP A 216 -4.47 2.08 12.11
C ASP A 216 -5.48 3.11 12.63
N GLN A 217 -5.46 4.32 12.08
CA GLN A 217 -6.45 5.35 12.33
C GLN A 217 -7.68 5.19 11.41
N ARG A 218 -8.84 5.58 11.92
CA ARG A 218 -10.04 5.76 11.11
C ARG A 218 -9.98 7.14 10.45
N PRO A 219 -9.89 7.22 9.12
CA PRO A 219 -9.89 8.48 8.41
C PRO A 219 -11.25 9.17 8.53
N THR A 220 -11.30 10.47 8.24
CA THR A 220 -12.56 11.11 7.88
C THR A 220 -13.03 10.60 6.52
N VAL A 221 -14.29 10.81 6.18
CA VAL A 221 -14.80 10.47 4.84
C VAL A 221 -14.04 11.23 3.77
N TRP A 222 -13.70 12.51 4.03
CA TRP A 222 -12.84 13.29 3.14
C TRP A 222 -11.50 12.59 2.87
N GLN A 223 -10.85 12.11 3.90
CA GLN A 223 -9.61 11.37 3.77
C GLN A 223 -9.82 10.01 3.08
N ALA A 224 -10.94 9.31 3.37
CA ALA A 224 -11.25 8.02 2.76
C ALA A 224 -11.53 8.08 1.26
N MET A 225 -11.89 9.27 0.74
CA MET A 225 -12.04 9.52 -0.71
C MET A 225 -10.71 9.44 -1.49
N PHE A 226 -9.57 9.03 -0.86
CA PHE A 226 -8.41 8.57 -1.63
C PHE A 226 -8.73 7.30 -2.42
N HIS A 227 -9.74 6.55 -1.98
CA HIS A 227 -10.16 5.31 -2.61
C HIS A 227 -11.22 5.59 -3.67
N PRO A 228 -11.03 5.12 -4.92
CA PRO A 228 -11.94 5.38 -6.05
C PRO A 228 -13.42 5.13 -5.77
N PHE A 229 -13.73 4.02 -5.11
CA PHE A 229 -15.12 3.67 -4.84
C PHE A 229 -15.76 4.57 -3.77
N VAL A 230 -14.97 5.02 -2.78
CA VAL A 230 -15.47 5.98 -1.79
C VAL A 230 -15.77 7.32 -2.45
N LEU A 231 -14.88 7.82 -3.33
CA LEU A 231 -15.17 9.04 -4.08
C LEU A 231 -16.42 8.90 -4.95
N ARG A 232 -16.57 7.79 -5.66
CA ARG A 232 -17.77 7.49 -6.48
C ARG A 232 -19.06 7.58 -5.65
N ASP A 233 -19.06 6.92 -4.49
CA ASP A 233 -20.24 6.83 -3.64
C ASP A 233 -20.56 8.18 -2.97
N GLU A 234 -19.54 8.96 -2.57
CA GLU A 234 -19.72 10.31 -2.03
C GLU A 234 -20.15 11.32 -3.11
N VAL A 235 -19.71 11.15 -4.37
CA VAL A 235 -20.23 11.94 -5.50
C VAL A 235 -21.71 11.64 -5.75
N GLU A 236 -22.14 10.39 -5.67
CA GLU A 236 -23.58 10.05 -5.72
C GLU A 236 -24.33 10.72 -4.57
N ALA A 237 -23.84 10.61 -3.35
CA ALA A 237 -24.49 11.17 -2.17
C ALA A 237 -24.59 12.71 -2.23
N ALA A 238 -23.52 13.41 -2.64
CA ALA A 238 -23.46 14.86 -2.65
C ALA A 238 -24.20 15.49 -3.84
N PHE A 239 -24.18 14.86 -5.01
CA PHE A 239 -24.69 15.42 -6.26
C PHE A 239 -25.96 14.73 -6.79
N GLY A 240 -26.34 13.58 -6.25
CA GLY A 240 -27.39 12.73 -6.83
C GLY A 240 -26.96 12.07 -8.16
N ALA A 241 -25.68 12.16 -8.51
CA ALA A 241 -25.12 11.63 -9.74
C ALA A 241 -24.88 10.12 -9.59
N LYS A 242 -25.88 9.31 -9.98
CA LYS A 242 -25.80 7.85 -9.88
C LYS A 242 -24.72 7.28 -10.81
N PRO A 243 -23.92 6.29 -10.34
CA PRO A 243 -22.95 5.62 -11.20
C PRO A 243 -23.65 4.76 -12.24
N GLU A 244 -23.46 5.10 -13.51
CA GLU A 244 -23.89 4.32 -14.65
C GLU A 244 -22.87 3.23 -14.96
N LEU A 245 -23.27 1.97 -15.02
CA LEU A 245 -22.42 0.84 -15.35
C LEU A 245 -22.23 0.73 -16.85
N LEU A 246 -21.04 1.05 -17.36
CA LEU A 246 -20.71 0.98 -18.80
C LEU A 246 -20.09 -0.36 -19.19
N TYR A 247 -19.40 -1.00 -18.28
CA TYR A 247 -18.80 -2.32 -18.50
C TYR A 247 -18.68 -3.08 -17.19
N GLN A 248 -19.16 -4.29 -17.17
CA GLN A 248 -19.04 -5.22 -16.05
C GLN A 248 -17.90 -6.19 -16.32
N ARG A 249 -16.97 -6.34 -15.35
CA ARG A 249 -15.95 -7.38 -15.35
C ARG A 249 -16.59 -8.75 -15.63
N ARG A 250 -15.98 -9.54 -16.52
CA ARG A 250 -16.43 -10.87 -16.93
C ARG A 250 -15.75 -12.00 -16.14
N GLY A 251 -14.52 -11.76 -15.67
CA GLY A 251 -13.78 -12.70 -14.84
C GLY A 251 -14.38 -12.88 -13.44
N PRO A 252 -13.80 -13.77 -12.62
CA PRO A 252 -14.28 -14.01 -11.27
C PRO A 252 -14.38 -12.73 -10.46
N PRO A 253 -15.39 -12.59 -9.57
CA PRO A 253 -15.51 -11.42 -8.71
C PRO A 253 -14.28 -11.30 -7.81
N ILE A 254 -13.75 -10.09 -7.69
CA ILE A 254 -12.65 -9.80 -6.78
C ILE A 254 -13.25 -9.72 -5.37
N PRO A 255 -12.78 -10.53 -4.40
CA PRO A 255 -13.32 -10.51 -3.06
C PRO A 255 -13.13 -9.14 -2.41
N GLU A 256 -14.13 -8.66 -1.69
CA GLU A 256 -14.03 -7.42 -0.93
C GLU A 256 -13.12 -7.59 0.28
N ASP A 257 -13.28 -8.70 1.00
CA ASP A 257 -12.44 -9.08 2.12
C ASP A 257 -11.62 -10.31 1.73
N GLY A 258 -10.31 -10.21 1.83
CA GLY A 258 -9.40 -11.32 1.55
C GLY A 258 -9.42 -12.38 2.65
N PRO A 259 -8.94 -13.60 2.32
CA PRO A 259 -8.72 -14.61 3.35
C PRO A 259 -7.73 -14.08 4.39
N THR A 260 -7.80 -14.66 5.60
CA THR A 260 -6.84 -14.28 6.64
C THR A 260 -5.40 -14.54 6.21
N ASP A 261 -4.52 -13.59 6.48
CA ASP A 261 -3.06 -13.69 6.28
C ASP A 261 -2.35 -14.52 7.38
N ARG A 262 -3.07 -14.80 8.49
CA ARG A 262 -2.53 -15.49 9.68
C ARG A 262 -1.84 -16.82 9.40
N PRO A 263 -2.38 -17.72 8.55
CA PRO A 263 -1.71 -18.98 8.23
C PRO A 263 -0.32 -18.78 7.59
N TYR A 264 -0.18 -17.81 6.71
CA TYR A 264 1.10 -17.49 6.06
C TYR A 264 2.12 -16.95 7.06
N ALA A 265 1.71 -16.03 7.93
CA ALA A 265 2.58 -15.48 8.96
C ALA A 265 2.98 -16.53 9.99
N LEU A 266 2.07 -17.41 10.40
CA LEU A 266 2.36 -18.56 11.28
C LEU A 266 3.32 -19.56 10.62
N LEU A 267 3.11 -19.90 9.34
CA LEU A 267 4.01 -20.77 8.60
C LEU A 267 5.43 -20.20 8.54
N ILE A 268 5.57 -18.92 8.24
CA ILE A 268 6.87 -18.24 8.26
C ILE A 268 7.51 -18.35 9.66
N GLY A 269 6.73 -18.06 10.71
CA GLY A 269 7.19 -18.20 12.08
C GLY A 269 7.67 -19.62 12.43
N LEU A 270 6.92 -20.63 12.05
CA LEU A 270 7.29 -22.05 12.25
C LEU A 270 8.58 -22.40 11.51
N VAL A 271 8.69 -22.05 10.23
CA VAL A 271 9.90 -22.33 9.42
C VAL A 271 11.14 -21.68 10.03
N LEU A 272 11.01 -20.49 10.60
CA LEU A 272 12.13 -19.79 11.22
C LEU A 272 12.46 -20.32 12.63
N MET A 273 11.49 -20.77 13.40
CA MET A 273 11.66 -21.09 14.83
C MET A 273 11.82 -22.59 15.11
N LEU A 274 11.21 -23.50 14.34
CA LEU A 274 11.34 -24.93 14.55
C LEU A 274 12.79 -25.43 14.50
N PRO A 275 13.68 -25.00 13.59
CA PRO A 275 15.07 -25.40 13.59
C PRO A 275 15.80 -24.99 14.89
N LEU A 276 15.47 -23.81 15.44
CA LEU A 276 16.06 -23.33 16.68
C LEU A 276 15.56 -24.14 17.87
N LEU A 277 14.27 -24.46 17.92
CA LEU A 277 13.71 -25.34 18.96
C LEU A 277 14.36 -26.73 18.91
N ALA A 278 14.45 -27.34 17.72
CA ALA A 278 15.09 -28.65 17.53
C ALA A 278 16.57 -28.64 17.94
N ALA A 279 17.31 -27.57 17.60
CA ALA A 279 18.70 -27.40 17.99
C ALA A 279 18.85 -27.29 19.51
N ARG A 280 17.93 -26.60 20.19
CA ARG A 280 17.92 -26.48 21.66
C ARG A 280 17.59 -27.77 22.38
N LEU A 281 16.72 -28.60 21.81
CA LEU A 281 16.37 -29.90 22.37
C LEU A 281 17.50 -30.93 22.18
N THR A 282 18.17 -30.90 21.03
CA THR A 282 19.21 -31.87 20.68
C THR A 282 20.64 -31.46 21.04
N GLY A 283 20.86 -30.16 21.28
CA GLY A 283 22.20 -29.58 21.49
C GLY A 283 23.07 -29.55 20.24
N ARG A 284 22.46 -29.72 19.03
CA ARG A 284 23.18 -29.82 17.75
C ARG A 284 22.83 -28.66 16.83
N PHE A 285 23.79 -28.17 16.05
CA PHE A 285 23.63 -27.15 15.03
C PHE A 285 23.06 -25.80 15.52
N GLU A 286 23.26 -25.44 16.81
CA GLU A 286 22.68 -24.23 17.41
C GLU A 286 22.97 -22.94 16.63
N ARG A 287 24.22 -22.76 16.17
CA ARG A 287 24.60 -21.54 15.42
C ARG A 287 23.87 -21.44 14.09
N ALA A 288 23.74 -22.57 13.37
CA ALA A 288 23.01 -22.61 12.09
C ALA A 288 21.53 -22.34 12.30
N ALA A 289 20.93 -22.94 13.34
CA ALA A 289 19.53 -22.74 13.69
C ALA A 289 19.25 -21.29 14.12
N LEU A 290 20.11 -20.69 14.93
CA LEU A 290 20.05 -19.26 15.27
C LEU A 290 20.14 -18.37 14.03
N ALA A 291 21.03 -18.73 13.09
CA ALA A 291 21.19 -17.97 11.85
C ALA A 291 19.92 -17.98 10.99
N ILE A 292 19.18 -19.11 10.96
CA ILE A 292 17.92 -19.24 10.23
C ILE A 292 16.86 -18.26 10.77
N GLY A 293 16.77 -18.05 12.08
CA GLY A 293 15.83 -17.13 12.71
C GLY A 293 16.32 -15.68 12.75
N ALA A 294 17.56 -15.47 13.22
CA ALA A 294 18.07 -14.15 13.53
C ALA A 294 18.51 -13.33 12.29
N ILE A 295 19.07 -14.00 11.26
CA ILE A 295 19.50 -13.27 10.05
C ILE A 295 18.33 -12.66 9.29
N PRO A 296 17.24 -13.40 8.97
CA PRO A 296 16.08 -12.79 8.33
C PRO A 296 15.45 -11.67 9.19
N ALA A 297 15.32 -11.87 10.51
CA ALA A 297 14.78 -10.86 11.42
C ALA A 297 15.66 -9.59 11.45
N GLY A 298 16.97 -9.75 11.55
CA GLY A 298 17.91 -8.63 11.56
C GLY A 298 17.99 -7.90 10.21
N LEU A 299 17.95 -8.63 9.07
CA LEU A 299 17.88 -8.02 7.74
C LEU A 299 16.58 -7.24 7.56
N LEU A 300 15.44 -7.78 8.01
CA LEU A 300 14.19 -7.04 8.05
C LEU A 300 14.34 -5.78 8.90
N GLY A 301 14.99 -5.89 10.07
CA GLY A 301 15.32 -4.74 10.90
C GLY A 301 16.12 -3.68 10.14
N VAL A 302 17.17 -4.07 9.41
CA VAL A 302 17.94 -3.13 8.57
C VAL A 302 17.03 -2.41 7.57
N VAL A 303 16.17 -3.15 6.88
CA VAL A 303 15.25 -2.56 5.89
C VAL A 303 14.27 -1.58 6.56
N LEU A 304 13.59 -1.99 7.62
CA LEU A 304 12.59 -1.16 8.30
C LEU A 304 13.21 0.11 8.91
N TRP A 305 14.36 -0.01 9.58
CA TRP A 305 15.07 1.14 10.14
C TRP A 305 15.59 2.09 9.06
N THR A 306 16.14 1.55 7.96
CA THR A 306 16.57 2.36 6.82
C THR A 306 15.39 3.14 6.25
N VAL A 307 14.27 2.46 5.97
CA VAL A 307 13.07 3.11 5.43
C VAL A 307 12.53 4.16 6.41
N ALA A 308 12.46 3.87 7.71
CA ALA A 308 12.00 4.82 8.72
C ALA A 308 12.86 6.10 8.80
N ILE A 309 14.17 5.98 8.55
CA ILE A 309 15.13 7.11 8.57
C ILE A 309 15.02 7.94 7.29
N ILE A 310 14.97 7.28 6.12
CA ILE A 310 15.10 7.99 4.83
C ILE A 310 13.76 8.43 4.24
N SER A 311 12.64 7.78 4.61
CA SER A 311 11.32 8.07 4.05
C SER A 311 10.71 9.32 4.67
N THR A 312 10.06 10.12 3.84
CA THR A 312 9.20 11.22 4.29
C THR A 312 7.74 10.79 4.40
N ILE A 313 7.41 9.56 3.97
CA ILE A 313 6.05 9.03 3.94
C ILE A 313 5.63 8.58 5.35
N PRO A 314 4.59 9.17 5.97
CA PRO A 314 4.18 8.84 7.34
C PRO A 314 3.80 7.36 7.53
N THR A 315 3.24 6.73 6.51
CA THR A 315 2.74 5.34 6.55
C THR A 315 3.84 4.30 6.74
N VAL A 316 5.09 4.62 6.44
CA VAL A 316 6.24 3.71 6.64
C VAL A 316 7.19 4.20 7.74
N ARG A 317 7.24 5.52 7.96
CA ARG A 317 8.17 6.13 8.91
C ARG A 317 7.84 5.80 10.37
N TRP A 318 6.56 5.89 10.76
CA TRP A 318 6.09 5.66 12.12
C TRP A 318 5.68 4.20 12.31
N ASN A 319 6.67 3.31 12.35
CA ASN A 319 6.46 1.86 12.40
C ASN A 319 6.83 1.30 13.77
N GLU A 320 5.84 0.75 14.48
CA GLU A 320 6.02 0.16 15.82
C GLU A 320 6.79 -1.17 15.77
N ALA A 321 6.82 -1.86 14.60
CA ALA A 321 7.60 -3.08 14.42
C ALA A 321 9.13 -2.85 14.52
N LEU A 322 9.61 -1.59 14.44
CA LEU A 322 11.02 -1.24 14.63
C LEU A 322 11.57 -1.72 15.98
N PHE A 323 10.73 -1.78 17.01
CA PHE A 323 11.13 -2.27 18.35
C PHE A 323 11.27 -3.80 18.42
N LEU A 324 10.63 -4.53 17.49
CA LEU A 324 10.71 -5.99 17.39
C LEU A 324 11.87 -6.45 16.51
N TYR A 325 12.22 -5.69 15.47
CA TYR A 325 13.23 -6.04 14.49
C TYR A 325 14.41 -5.06 14.54
N LEU A 326 15.48 -5.44 15.24
CA LEU A 326 16.68 -4.63 15.33
C LEU A 326 17.78 -5.15 14.37
N PRO A 327 18.51 -4.27 13.66
CA PRO A 327 19.69 -4.65 12.88
C PRO A 327 20.71 -5.45 13.69
N LEU A 328 20.82 -5.19 14.99
CA LEU A 328 21.73 -5.87 15.91
C LEU A 328 21.43 -7.36 16.08
N ASP A 329 20.22 -7.84 15.76
CA ASP A 329 19.88 -9.25 15.78
C ASP A 329 20.72 -10.09 14.79
N LEU A 330 21.31 -9.45 13.76
CA LEU A 330 22.29 -10.08 12.86
C LEU A 330 23.52 -10.62 13.59
N ALA A 331 23.90 -10.04 14.71
CA ALA A 331 25.06 -10.50 15.48
C ALA A 331 24.78 -11.78 16.27
N LEU A 332 23.50 -12.12 16.55
CA LEU A 332 23.11 -13.17 17.47
C LEU A 332 23.77 -14.55 17.22
N PRO A 333 23.88 -15.04 15.95
CA PRO A 333 24.54 -16.32 15.66
C PRO A 333 26.05 -16.33 15.90
N PHE A 334 26.67 -15.16 15.93
CA PHE A 334 28.12 -14.98 16.01
C PHE A 334 28.60 -14.66 17.43
N LEU A 335 27.67 -14.36 18.36
CA LEU A 335 28.00 -14.08 19.74
C LEU A 335 28.40 -15.36 20.49
N GLY A 336 29.39 -15.27 21.39
CA GLY A 336 29.69 -16.32 22.37
C GLY A 336 28.51 -16.52 23.34
N ALA A 337 28.42 -17.70 23.98
CA ALA A 337 27.26 -18.12 24.77
C ALA A 337 26.79 -17.06 25.79
N ALA A 338 27.69 -16.56 26.65
CA ALA A 338 27.33 -15.58 27.67
C ALA A 338 26.82 -14.24 27.11
N ARG A 339 27.44 -13.73 26.02
CA ARG A 339 27.01 -12.48 25.36
C ARG A 339 25.69 -12.67 24.67
N ARG A 340 25.50 -13.81 23.99
CA ARG A 340 24.26 -14.21 23.31
C ARG A 340 23.08 -14.24 24.31
N GLU A 341 23.26 -14.93 25.43
CA GLU A 341 22.26 -15.04 26.46
C GLU A 341 21.89 -13.68 27.04
N ARG A 342 22.88 -12.86 27.39
CA ARG A 342 22.64 -11.50 27.90
C ARG A 342 21.89 -10.64 26.88
N TYR A 343 22.29 -10.64 25.63
CA TYR A 343 21.64 -9.92 24.54
C TYR A 343 20.19 -10.40 24.38
N ALA A 344 19.98 -11.72 24.28
CA ALA A 344 18.66 -12.30 24.09
C ALA A 344 17.71 -11.98 25.25
N ARG A 345 18.19 -11.96 26.51
CA ARG A 345 17.36 -11.54 27.69
C ARG A 345 16.95 -10.06 27.59
N VAL A 346 17.86 -9.18 27.20
CA VAL A 346 17.52 -7.75 26.99
C VAL A 346 16.46 -7.61 25.90
N ARG A 347 16.65 -8.30 24.78
CA ARG A 347 15.67 -8.31 23.68
C ARG A 347 14.32 -8.89 24.10
N LEU A 348 14.31 -9.96 24.89
CA LEU A 348 13.09 -10.53 25.43
C LEU A 348 12.34 -9.51 26.31
N GLY A 349 13.07 -8.77 27.17
CA GLY A 349 12.49 -7.67 27.94
C GLY A 349 11.86 -6.59 27.04
N MET A 350 12.50 -6.22 25.93
CA MET A 350 11.92 -5.29 24.95
C MET A 350 10.64 -5.84 24.30
N VAL A 351 10.63 -7.12 23.95
CA VAL A 351 9.42 -7.77 23.37
C VAL A 351 8.27 -7.77 24.39
N VAL A 352 8.55 -8.01 25.66
CA VAL A 352 7.53 -7.92 26.74
C VAL A 352 6.98 -6.50 26.85
N VAL A 353 7.84 -5.48 26.83
CA VAL A 353 7.41 -4.07 26.85
C VAL A 353 6.52 -3.76 25.64
N VAL A 354 6.92 -4.15 24.44
CA VAL A 354 6.10 -3.96 23.23
C VAL A 354 4.75 -4.67 23.36
N SER A 355 4.73 -5.90 23.91
CA SER A 355 3.50 -6.65 24.14
C SER A 355 2.54 -5.91 25.09
N LEU A 356 3.08 -5.33 26.17
CA LEU A 356 2.28 -4.53 27.12
C LEU A 356 1.75 -3.25 26.45
N LEU A 357 2.57 -2.56 25.66
CA LEU A 357 2.15 -1.35 24.92
C LEU A 357 1.03 -1.67 23.92
N CYS A 358 1.08 -2.83 23.26
CA CYS A 358 -0.02 -3.31 22.41
C CYS A 358 -1.26 -3.66 23.24
N ALA A 359 -1.10 -4.36 24.38
CA ALA A 359 -2.22 -4.77 25.22
C ALA A 359 -3.01 -3.58 25.80
N VAL A 360 -2.30 -2.51 26.20
CA VAL A 360 -2.95 -1.28 26.70
C VAL A 360 -3.36 -0.32 25.58
N GLY A 361 -3.17 -0.69 24.32
CA GLY A 361 -3.58 0.08 23.15
C GLY A 361 -2.76 1.34 22.86
N LEU A 362 -1.57 1.50 23.45
CA LEU A 362 -0.64 2.56 23.09
C LEU A 362 0.01 2.30 21.72
N PHE A 363 0.33 1.04 21.42
CA PHE A 363 0.70 0.59 20.10
C PHE A 363 -0.55 0.12 19.36
N LYS A 364 -0.69 0.50 18.09
CA LYS A 364 -1.90 0.30 17.29
C LYS A 364 -1.74 -0.76 16.19
N GLN A 365 -0.50 -1.04 15.79
CA GLN A 365 -0.25 -2.02 14.74
C GLN A 365 -0.61 -3.44 15.20
N PRO A 366 -1.06 -4.33 14.28
CA PRO A 366 -1.40 -5.73 14.59
C PRO A 366 -0.15 -6.60 14.75
N LEU A 367 0.67 -6.34 15.78
CA LEU A 367 2.00 -6.94 15.98
C LEU A 367 2.02 -8.28 16.69
N TRP A 368 0.87 -8.90 17.01
CA TRP A 368 0.82 -10.12 17.83
C TRP A 368 1.60 -11.30 17.25
N ILE A 369 1.59 -11.51 15.93
CA ILE A 369 2.38 -12.57 15.29
C ILE A 369 3.89 -12.21 15.27
N PRO A 370 4.31 -11.01 14.81
CA PRO A 370 5.67 -10.53 15.01
C PRO A 370 6.19 -10.65 16.44
N ILE A 371 5.37 -10.30 17.44
CA ILE A 371 5.69 -10.46 18.87
C ILE A 371 5.95 -11.94 19.22
N ALA A 372 5.07 -12.84 18.81
CA ALA A 372 5.23 -14.27 19.07
C ALA A 372 6.52 -14.83 18.46
N ILE A 373 6.86 -14.43 17.23
CA ILE A 373 8.11 -14.84 16.54
C ILE A 373 9.33 -14.28 17.28
N ALA A 374 9.33 -12.99 17.63
CA ALA A 374 10.43 -12.37 18.36
C ALA A 374 10.59 -12.95 19.76
N PHE A 375 9.48 -13.24 20.45
CA PHE A 375 9.48 -13.90 21.75
C PHE A 375 10.10 -15.31 21.67
N ALA A 376 9.71 -16.11 20.68
CA ALA A 376 10.28 -17.45 20.46
C ALA A 376 11.78 -17.37 20.12
N LEU A 377 12.20 -16.47 19.24
CA LEU A 377 13.61 -16.29 18.88
C LEU A 377 14.47 -15.96 20.09
N HIS A 378 14.11 -14.90 20.81
CA HIS A 378 14.92 -14.41 21.94
C HIS A 378 14.74 -15.28 23.20
N GLY A 379 13.57 -15.86 23.41
CA GLY A 379 13.32 -16.84 24.46
C GLY A 379 14.21 -18.08 24.30
N LEU A 380 14.16 -18.72 23.14
CA LEU A 380 15.00 -19.88 22.84
C LEU A 380 16.50 -19.54 22.85
N ALA A 381 16.88 -18.34 22.46
CA ALA A 381 18.27 -17.90 22.49
C ALA A 381 18.79 -17.62 23.92
N SER A 382 17.91 -17.29 24.87
CA SER A 382 18.25 -16.89 26.24
C SER A 382 18.34 -18.04 27.25
N PHE A 383 17.78 -19.23 26.93
CA PHE A 383 17.74 -20.37 27.85
C PHE A 383 18.41 -21.62 27.25
N GLU A 384 19.14 -22.38 28.09
CA GLU A 384 19.68 -23.70 27.76
C GLU A 384 18.66 -24.80 28.08
N LEU A 385 17.74 -25.10 27.20
CA LEU A 385 16.73 -26.15 27.37
C LEU A 385 17.34 -27.55 27.55
N GLY A 386 18.44 -27.85 26.86
CA GLY A 386 19.12 -29.15 26.93
C GLY A 386 19.70 -29.47 28.31
N GLY A 387 20.15 -28.46 29.08
CA GLY A 387 20.62 -28.63 30.43
C GLY A 387 19.51 -28.95 31.44
N LEU A 388 18.32 -28.36 31.26
CA LEU A 388 17.15 -28.60 32.06
C LEU A 388 16.56 -30.02 31.89
N LEU A 389 16.52 -30.49 30.63
CA LEU A 389 16.01 -31.84 30.34
C LEU A 389 16.97 -32.94 30.79
N ARG A 390 18.30 -32.73 30.68
CA ARG A 390 19.29 -33.71 31.20
C ARG A 390 19.27 -33.77 32.75
N ARG A 391 19.07 -32.68 33.44
CA ARG A 391 18.91 -32.67 34.92
C ARG A 391 17.64 -33.37 35.37
N ARG A 392 16.54 -33.31 34.60
CA ARG A 392 15.29 -34.06 34.92
C ARG A 392 15.38 -35.56 34.59
N ALA A 393 16.22 -35.96 33.64
CA ALA A 393 16.45 -37.38 33.33
C ALA A 393 17.48 -38.05 34.25
N ALA A 394 18.22 -37.25 35.02
CA ALA A 394 19.21 -37.73 36.00
C ALA A 394 18.70 -37.66 37.44
N ALA A 395 17.50 -37.10 37.68
CA ALA A 395 16.77 -37.12 38.96
C ALA A 395 15.61 -38.11 38.93
#